data_818b6509019ea7bcc890841b6a27ee53
#
_entry.id   818b6509019ea7bcc890841b6a27ee53
#
_cell.length_a   1.000
_cell.length_b   1.000
_cell.length_c   1.000
_cell.angle_alpha   90.00
_cell.angle_beta   90.00
_cell.angle_gamma   90.00
#
_symmetry.space_group_name_H-M   'P 1'
#
loop_
_entity.id
_entity.type
_entity.pdbx_description
1 polymer ?
#
loop_
_entity_poly.entity_id
_entity_poly.type
_entity_poly.pdbx_seq_one_letter_code
_entity_poly.pdbx_strand_id
1 'polypeptide(L)'
;MSNDGGEGPDLEPIDPFDEDEVIEEPPEVMAEPAEAIFDGGKGYVAKEDTDRISRQGFYGVRLDDGRLELEPIELIHLIDWKRVVAKNAAGDRIQASNIVSELMEKTPELWVNYLVFRDLRSRGFAVRQGFGGGLGFRVYARGDKPGTTPAKQLIYVLKEGVSITLDELDKVTEAASAARKKLVFALVDQNGEVNYYRVSQTVLENRSGESE
;
A
#
# COMPACT_ATOMS: atom_id res chain seq x y z
N MET A 1 14.36 -28.45 38.39
CA MET A 1 14.63 -27.18 37.67
C MET A 1 13.63 -27.12 36.51
N SER A 2 12.48 -26.54 36.77
CA SER A 2 11.42 -26.41 35.77
C SER A 2 11.72 -25.16 34.92
N ASN A 3 11.85 -25.37 33.62
CA ASN A 3 12.03 -24.31 32.64
C ASN A 3 10.64 -23.73 32.34
N ASP A 4 10.32 -22.64 33.00
CA ASP A 4 9.11 -21.88 32.72
C ASP A 4 9.38 -21.03 31.46
N GLY A 5 9.04 -21.61 30.31
CA GLY A 5 9.04 -20.91 29.02
C GLY A 5 7.87 -19.96 29.01
N GLY A 6 8.12 -18.69 29.35
CA GLY A 6 7.13 -17.64 29.21
C GLY A 6 6.73 -17.51 27.73
N GLU A 7 5.57 -18.03 27.39
CA GLU A 7 4.89 -17.69 26.15
C GLU A 7 4.62 -16.18 26.17
N GLY A 8 5.24 -15.46 25.24
CA GLY A 8 4.92 -14.06 25.00
C GLY A 8 3.44 -13.91 24.65
N PRO A 9 2.85 -12.72 24.83
CA PRO A 9 1.44 -12.52 24.49
C PRO A 9 1.22 -12.90 23.03
N ASP A 10 0.32 -13.86 22.80
CA ASP A 10 -0.19 -14.19 21.47
C ASP A 10 -0.88 -12.93 20.90
N LEU A 11 -0.15 -12.18 20.10
CA LEU A 11 -0.71 -11.10 19.31
C LEU A 11 -1.41 -11.72 18.11
N GLU A 12 -2.68 -12.08 18.31
CA GLU A 12 -3.52 -12.48 17.18
C GLU A 12 -3.60 -11.33 16.17
N PRO A 13 -3.44 -11.61 14.88
CA PRO A 13 -3.61 -10.60 13.84
C PRO A 13 -5.06 -10.10 13.92
N ILE A 14 -5.21 -8.82 14.20
CA ILE A 14 -6.52 -8.15 14.19
C ILE A 14 -6.67 -7.58 12.79
N ASP A 15 -7.75 -7.92 12.07
CA ASP A 15 -8.05 -7.20 10.84
C ASP A 15 -8.38 -5.73 11.22
N PRO A 16 -7.50 -4.77 10.90
CA PRO A 16 -7.71 -3.37 11.23
C PRO A 16 -8.77 -2.71 10.33
N PHE A 17 -9.27 -3.46 9.38
CA PHE A 17 -10.31 -3.07 8.42
C PHE A 17 -11.59 -3.78 8.87
N ASP A 18 -12.68 -3.07 9.09
CA ASP A 18 -13.96 -3.59 9.58
C ASP A 18 -14.40 -4.83 8.77
N GLU A 19 -14.73 -5.93 9.48
CA GLU A 19 -14.90 -7.29 8.94
C GLU A 19 -16.14 -7.50 8.04
N ASP A 20 -17.04 -6.53 7.90
CA ASP A 20 -18.41 -6.76 7.40
C ASP A 20 -18.62 -6.46 5.91
N GLU A 21 -17.59 -6.28 5.07
CA GLU A 21 -17.84 -5.97 3.66
C GLU A 21 -17.16 -6.93 2.68
N VAL A 22 -18.04 -7.51 1.88
CA VAL A 22 -17.80 -8.33 0.70
C VAL A 22 -16.70 -7.72 -0.18
N ILE A 23 -15.73 -8.53 -0.52
CA ILE A 23 -14.75 -8.25 -1.59
C ILE A 23 -15.56 -8.03 -2.87
N GLU A 24 -15.66 -6.79 -3.32
CA GLU A 24 -16.15 -6.53 -4.67
C GLU A 24 -15.11 -7.10 -5.64
N GLU A 25 -15.51 -8.14 -6.36
CA GLU A 25 -14.76 -8.56 -7.53
C GLU A 25 -14.59 -7.34 -8.45
N PRO A 26 -13.41 -7.17 -9.07
CA PRO A 26 -13.22 -6.08 -10.01
C PRO A 26 -14.33 -6.14 -11.05
N PRO A 27 -14.99 -5.02 -11.36
CA PRO A 27 -16.09 -5.00 -12.31
C PRO A 27 -15.63 -5.64 -13.60
N GLU A 28 -16.45 -6.55 -14.17
CA GLU A 28 -16.16 -7.19 -15.44
C GLU A 28 -15.76 -6.13 -16.48
N VAL A 29 -14.53 -6.23 -16.93
CA VAL A 29 -13.94 -5.22 -17.81
C VAL A 29 -14.43 -5.48 -19.23
N MET A 30 -15.55 -4.87 -19.58
CA MET A 30 -16.09 -4.85 -20.95
C MET A 30 -15.49 -3.73 -21.82
N ALA A 31 -14.58 -2.91 -21.27
CA ALA A 31 -13.93 -1.83 -22.00
C ALA A 31 -12.52 -2.23 -22.45
N GLU A 32 -12.12 -1.78 -23.65
CA GLU A 32 -10.74 -1.97 -24.12
C GLU A 32 -9.74 -1.36 -23.10
N PRO A 33 -8.62 -2.05 -22.82
CA PRO A 33 -7.59 -1.53 -21.93
C PRO A 33 -7.07 -0.17 -22.42
N ALA A 34 -6.83 0.76 -21.50
CA ALA A 34 -6.16 2.01 -21.84
C ALA A 34 -4.69 1.75 -22.19
N GLU A 35 -4.12 2.61 -23.03
CA GLU A 35 -2.69 2.57 -23.32
C GLU A 35 -1.93 3.48 -22.35
N ALA A 36 -0.81 2.97 -21.81
CA ALA A 36 0.11 3.75 -21.01
C ALA A 36 1.53 3.66 -21.57
N ILE A 37 2.19 4.78 -21.73
CA ILE A 37 3.61 4.82 -22.06
C ILE A 37 4.41 4.65 -20.77
N PHE A 38 5.26 3.63 -20.73
CA PHE A 38 6.19 3.41 -19.63
C PHE A 38 7.49 4.17 -19.91
N ASP A 39 7.80 5.12 -19.04
CA ASP A 39 9.01 5.94 -19.13
C ASP A 39 9.50 6.33 -17.72
N GLY A 40 10.79 6.24 -17.50
CA GLY A 40 11.44 6.65 -16.25
C GLY A 40 10.94 5.91 -14.98
N GLY A 41 10.33 4.74 -15.13
CA GLY A 41 9.76 3.96 -14.03
C GLY A 41 8.29 4.27 -13.75
N LYS A 42 7.67 5.19 -14.48
CA LYS A 42 6.25 5.56 -14.35
C LYS A 42 5.45 5.22 -15.60
N GLY A 43 4.13 5.15 -15.44
CA GLY A 43 3.20 4.99 -16.56
C GLY A 43 2.46 6.28 -16.88
N TYR A 44 2.33 6.62 -18.15
CA TYR A 44 1.61 7.82 -18.59
C TYR A 44 0.45 7.41 -19.48
N VAL A 45 -0.77 7.57 -18.97
CA VAL A 45 -2.02 7.31 -19.72
C VAL A 45 -2.43 8.57 -20.47
N ALA A 46 -2.90 8.41 -21.70
CA ALA A 46 -3.35 9.51 -22.55
C ALA A 46 -4.55 10.24 -21.92
N LYS A 47 -4.71 11.53 -22.29
CA LYS A 47 -5.75 12.42 -21.74
C LYS A 47 -7.15 11.84 -21.90
N GLU A 48 -7.42 11.17 -22.99
CA GLU A 48 -8.73 10.60 -23.36
C GLU A 48 -9.17 9.53 -22.36
N ASP A 49 -8.23 8.77 -21.81
CA ASP A 49 -8.46 7.67 -20.88
C ASP A 49 -8.28 8.06 -19.40
N THR A 50 -7.77 9.25 -19.13
CA THR A 50 -7.46 9.72 -17.78
C THR A 50 -8.65 9.63 -16.85
N ASP A 51 -9.82 10.10 -17.27
CA ASP A 51 -11.02 10.07 -16.43
C ASP A 51 -11.49 8.65 -16.14
N ARG A 52 -11.41 7.77 -17.14
CA ARG A 52 -11.80 6.36 -17.01
C ARG A 52 -10.93 5.63 -16.00
N ILE A 53 -9.62 5.81 -16.08
CA ILE A 53 -8.68 5.14 -15.16
C ILE A 53 -8.71 5.79 -13.77
N SER A 54 -8.70 7.13 -13.69
CA SER A 54 -8.65 7.84 -12.42
C SER A 54 -9.91 7.64 -11.58
N ARG A 55 -11.11 7.68 -12.18
CA ARG A 55 -12.37 7.59 -11.42
C ARG A 55 -12.66 6.19 -10.86
N GLN A 56 -12.19 5.15 -11.49
CA GLN A 56 -12.48 3.76 -11.10
C GLN A 56 -11.76 3.28 -9.84
N GLY A 57 -10.86 4.09 -9.28
CA GLY A 57 -10.10 3.66 -8.10
C GLY A 57 -9.14 4.73 -7.60
N PHE A 58 -9.31 5.96 -8.06
CA PHE A 58 -8.44 7.08 -7.67
C PHE A 58 -6.96 6.81 -7.97
N TYR A 59 -6.67 6.16 -9.11
CA TYR A 59 -5.30 5.93 -9.57
C TYR A 59 -4.68 7.20 -10.14
N GLY A 60 -3.36 7.29 -10.01
CA GLY A 60 -2.52 8.27 -10.68
C GLY A 60 -2.69 9.71 -10.20
N VAL A 61 -1.89 10.57 -10.78
CA VAL A 61 -1.95 12.03 -10.62
C VAL A 61 -2.17 12.64 -12.00
N ARG A 62 -3.18 13.51 -12.13
CA ARG A 62 -3.42 14.23 -13.37
C ARG A 62 -2.35 15.30 -13.55
N LEU A 63 -1.70 15.30 -14.69
CA LEU A 63 -0.74 16.31 -15.10
C LEU A 63 -1.43 17.54 -15.73
N ASP A 64 -0.71 18.64 -15.85
CA ASP A 64 -1.21 19.91 -16.43
C ASP A 64 -1.63 19.75 -17.90
N ASP A 65 -1.00 18.83 -18.63
CA ASP A 65 -1.33 18.51 -20.03
C ASP A 65 -2.56 17.57 -20.16
N GLY A 66 -3.11 17.12 -19.04
CA GLY A 66 -4.29 16.29 -18.94
C GLY A 66 -4.01 14.79 -18.95
N ARG A 67 -2.76 14.35 -19.16
CA ARG A 67 -2.36 12.95 -18.99
C ARG A 67 -2.47 12.51 -17.54
N LEU A 68 -2.53 11.20 -17.31
CA LEU A 68 -2.48 10.61 -15.98
C LEU A 68 -1.12 9.94 -15.76
N GLU A 69 -0.40 10.42 -14.77
CA GLU A 69 0.83 9.78 -14.30
C GLU A 69 0.48 8.70 -13.27
N LEU A 70 0.92 7.48 -13.53
CA LEU A 70 0.77 6.32 -12.65
C LEU A 70 2.10 6.01 -11.97
N GLU A 71 2.07 5.82 -10.67
CA GLU A 71 3.21 5.27 -9.94
C GLU A 71 3.48 3.82 -10.40
N PRO A 72 4.72 3.33 -10.27
CA PRO A 72 5.11 1.99 -10.73
C PRO A 72 4.16 0.90 -10.24
N ILE A 73 3.77 0.95 -8.98
CA ILE A 73 2.90 -0.02 -8.33
C ILE A 73 1.46 0.03 -8.86
N GLU A 74 0.97 1.23 -9.18
CA GLU A 74 -0.35 1.42 -9.79
C GLU A 74 -0.36 0.90 -11.23
N LEU A 75 0.72 1.15 -11.98
CA LEU A 75 0.87 0.67 -13.35
C LEU A 75 0.85 -0.88 -13.39
N ILE A 76 1.68 -1.53 -12.56
CA ILE A 76 1.73 -3.00 -12.46
C ILE A 76 0.34 -3.56 -12.14
N HIS A 77 -0.34 -2.97 -11.17
CA HIS A 77 -1.67 -3.39 -10.75
C HIS A 77 -2.72 -3.26 -11.86
N LEU A 78 -2.72 -2.15 -12.59
CA LEU A 78 -3.66 -1.92 -13.69
C LEU A 78 -3.38 -2.83 -14.90
N ILE A 79 -2.12 -3.23 -15.12
CA ILE A 79 -1.76 -4.22 -16.15
C ILE A 79 -2.23 -5.62 -15.72
N ASP A 80 -2.00 -6.00 -14.46
CA ASP A 80 -2.43 -7.28 -13.90
C ASP A 80 -3.97 -7.43 -13.98
N TRP A 81 -4.68 -6.36 -13.73
CA TRP A 81 -6.15 -6.29 -13.86
C TRP A 81 -6.65 -6.04 -15.29
N LYS A 82 -5.76 -6.10 -16.29
CA LYS A 82 -6.09 -5.93 -17.72
C LYS A 82 -6.81 -4.61 -18.05
N ARG A 83 -6.60 -3.59 -17.25
CA ARG A 83 -7.16 -2.24 -17.46
C ARG A 83 -6.24 -1.33 -18.28
N VAL A 84 -4.95 -1.65 -18.27
CA VAL A 84 -3.92 -0.89 -18.98
C VAL A 84 -3.02 -1.85 -19.75
N VAL A 85 -2.60 -1.43 -20.94
CA VAL A 85 -1.53 -2.04 -21.73
C VAL A 85 -0.35 -1.09 -21.74
N ALA A 86 0.80 -1.54 -21.26
CA ALA A 86 2.02 -0.72 -21.28
C ALA A 86 2.71 -0.82 -22.64
N LYS A 87 3.21 0.34 -23.11
CA LYS A 87 4.04 0.50 -24.31
C LYS A 87 5.32 1.25 -23.99
N ASN A 88 6.37 1.00 -24.74
CA ASN A 88 7.57 1.84 -24.68
C ASN A 88 7.38 3.13 -25.51
N ALA A 89 8.39 4.01 -25.50
CA ALA A 89 8.35 5.25 -26.26
C ALA A 89 8.28 5.03 -27.79
N ALA A 90 8.66 3.85 -28.28
CA ALA A 90 8.54 3.48 -29.69
C ALA A 90 7.14 2.96 -30.06
N GLY A 91 6.27 2.76 -29.06
CA GLY A 91 4.91 2.23 -29.24
C GLY A 91 4.80 0.70 -29.15
N ASP A 92 5.90 -0.01 -28.88
CA ASP A 92 5.87 -1.46 -28.73
C ASP A 92 5.32 -1.85 -27.36
N ARG A 93 4.54 -2.93 -27.33
CA ARG A 93 3.96 -3.45 -26.09
C ARG A 93 5.03 -4.04 -25.18
N ILE A 94 5.00 -3.64 -23.89
CA ILE A 94 5.88 -4.18 -22.87
C ILE A 94 5.09 -5.16 -21.98
N GLN A 95 5.71 -6.30 -21.66
CA GLN A 95 5.17 -7.27 -20.72
C GLN A 95 5.30 -6.77 -19.27
N ALA A 96 4.31 -7.05 -18.43
CA ALA A 96 4.37 -6.69 -17.01
C ALA A 96 5.64 -7.24 -16.31
N SER A 97 6.06 -8.46 -16.66
CA SER A 97 7.29 -9.07 -16.12
C SER A 97 8.54 -8.24 -16.39
N ASN A 98 8.65 -7.64 -17.57
CA ASN A 98 9.81 -6.81 -17.93
C ASN A 98 9.82 -5.51 -17.11
N ILE A 99 8.65 -4.89 -16.93
CA ILE A 99 8.49 -3.70 -16.09
C ILE A 99 8.85 -4.02 -14.63
N VAL A 100 8.34 -5.12 -14.10
CA VAL A 100 8.64 -5.56 -12.73
C VAL A 100 10.13 -5.80 -12.56
N SER A 101 10.78 -6.52 -13.49
CA SER A 101 12.22 -6.80 -13.43
C SER A 101 13.04 -5.51 -13.43
N GLU A 102 12.76 -4.58 -14.35
CA GLU A 102 13.46 -3.28 -14.42
C GLU A 102 13.30 -2.46 -13.15
N LEU A 103 12.10 -2.44 -12.59
CA LEU A 103 11.80 -1.65 -11.40
C LEU A 103 12.39 -2.27 -10.11
N MET A 104 12.43 -3.60 -10.01
CA MET A 104 13.03 -4.29 -8.87
C MET A 104 14.56 -4.13 -8.79
N GLU A 105 15.24 -3.92 -9.91
CA GLU A 105 16.66 -3.58 -9.91
C GLU A 105 16.93 -2.24 -9.20
N LYS A 106 15.98 -1.30 -9.29
CA LYS A 106 16.08 0.03 -8.67
C LYS A 106 15.47 0.09 -7.27
N THR A 107 14.45 -0.72 -7.02
CA THR A 107 13.65 -0.73 -5.78
C THR A 107 13.34 -2.17 -5.38
N PRO A 108 14.24 -2.84 -4.64
CA PRO A 108 14.08 -4.25 -4.25
C PRO A 108 12.78 -4.54 -3.47
N GLU A 109 12.30 -3.56 -2.69
CA GLU A 109 11.07 -3.67 -1.90
C GLU A 109 9.79 -3.54 -2.72
N LEU A 110 9.90 -3.24 -4.02
CA LEU A 110 8.73 -3.00 -4.89
C LEU A 110 7.74 -4.16 -4.84
N TRP A 111 8.23 -5.40 -4.88
CA TRP A 111 7.37 -6.57 -4.89
C TRP A 111 6.60 -6.75 -3.58
N VAL A 112 7.27 -6.56 -2.44
CA VAL A 112 6.64 -6.65 -1.12
C VAL A 112 5.57 -5.57 -0.98
N ASN A 113 5.87 -4.33 -1.39
CA ASN A 113 4.92 -3.24 -1.43
C ASN A 113 3.75 -3.53 -2.38
N TYR A 114 4.01 -4.16 -3.53
CA TYR A 114 2.96 -4.53 -4.47
C TYR A 114 1.96 -5.54 -3.88
N LEU A 115 2.43 -6.54 -3.13
CA LEU A 115 1.56 -7.51 -2.48
C LEU A 115 0.59 -6.83 -1.51
N VAL A 116 1.10 -5.91 -0.68
CA VAL A 116 0.26 -5.12 0.24
C VAL A 116 -0.70 -4.21 -0.52
N PHE A 117 -0.22 -3.52 -1.55
CA PHE A 117 -1.06 -2.65 -2.38
C PHE A 117 -2.20 -3.44 -3.02
N ARG A 118 -1.89 -4.59 -3.63
CA ARG A 118 -2.85 -5.49 -4.26
C ARG A 118 -3.92 -5.97 -3.27
N ASP A 119 -3.51 -6.40 -2.07
CA ASP A 119 -4.44 -6.87 -1.04
C ASP A 119 -5.38 -5.74 -0.60
N LEU A 120 -4.86 -4.55 -0.29
CA LEU A 120 -5.68 -3.40 0.07
C LEU A 120 -6.67 -3.00 -1.05
N ARG A 121 -6.21 -3.08 -2.29
CA ARG A 121 -7.05 -2.77 -3.47
C ARG A 121 -8.14 -3.81 -3.70
N SER A 122 -7.85 -5.10 -3.49
CA SER A 122 -8.83 -6.18 -3.60
C SER A 122 -9.95 -6.05 -2.55
N ARG A 123 -9.64 -5.44 -1.40
CA ARG A 123 -10.61 -5.11 -0.34
C ARG A 123 -11.39 -3.81 -0.60
N GLY A 124 -11.23 -3.17 -1.77
CA GLY A 124 -11.97 -1.97 -2.17
C GLY A 124 -11.44 -0.65 -1.60
N PHE A 125 -10.28 -0.62 -0.94
CA PHE A 125 -9.73 0.63 -0.40
C PHE A 125 -9.09 1.50 -1.48
N ALA A 126 -9.28 2.81 -1.38
CA ALA A 126 -8.44 3.76 -2.09
C ALA A 126 -7.09 3.85 -1.37
N VAL A 127 -6.01 3.63 -2.12
CA VAL A 127 -4.63 3.57 -1.60
C VAL A 127 -3.77 4.56 -2.36
N ARG A 128 -2.96 5.32 -1.64
CA ARG A 128 -1.95 6.23 -2.19
C ARG A 128 -0.61 5.96 -1.54
N GLN A 129 0.45 6.28 -2.26
CA GLN A 129 1.81 6.19 -1.71
C GLN A 129 1.94 7.00 -0.42
N GLY A 130 2.70 6.49 0.54
CA GLY A 130 2.96 7.13 1.82
C GLY A 130 3.85 8.37 1.70
N PHE A 131 4.30 8.87 2.86
CA PHE A 131 5.11 10.08 2.94
C PHE A 131 6.63 9.80 2.97
N GLY A 132 7.04 8.55 2.76
CA GLY A 132 8.42 8.11 2.99
C GLY A 132 8.68 7.72 4.45
N GLY A 133 9.96 7.50 4.82
CA GLY A 133 10.33 7.10 6.19
C GLY A 133 9.77 5.73 6.61
N GLY A 134 9.63 4.79 5.65
CA GLY A 134 9.07 3.46 5.89
C GLY A 134 7.53 3.39 5.78
N LEU A 135 6.84 4.53 5.81
CA LEU A 135 5.39 4.57 5.57
C LEU A 135 5.08 4.37 4.09
N GLY A 136 4.75 3.13 3.72
CA GLY A 136 4.53 2.73 2.33
C GLY A 136 3.25 3.30 1.74
N PHE A 137 2.14 3.30 2.51
CA PHE A 137 0.84 3.69 1.97
C PHE A 137 0.01 4.54 2.93
N ARG A 138 -0.88 5.31 2.29
CA ARG A 138 -2.01 6.01 2.91
C ARG A 138 -3.29 5.33 2.46
N VAL A 139 -4.10 4.87 3.41
CA VAL A 139 -5.37 4.18 3.14
C VAL A 139 -6.53 5.08 3.54
N TYR A 140 -7.50 5.18 2.66
CA TYR A 140 -8.71 5.97 2.83
C TYR A 140 -9.86 5.06 3.22
N ALA A 141 -10.83 5.55 4.00
CA ALA A 141 -12.02 4.76 4.27
C ALA A 141 -12.79 4.48 2.98
N ARG A 142 -13.58 3.41 2.98
CA ARG A 142 -14.44 3.08 1.84
C ARG A 142 -15.39 4.23 1.54
N GLY A 143 -15.52 4.59 0.27
CA GLY A 143 -16.30 5.75 -0.16
C GLY A 143 -15.58 7.10 -0.06
N ASP A 144 -14.48 7.18 0.69
CA ASP A 144 -13.67 8.40 0.77
C ASP A 144 -12.90 8.64 -0.54
N LYS A 145 -12.77 9.93 -0.90
CA LYS A 145 -12.07 10.34 -2.13
C LYS A 145 -10.73 10.95 -1.80
N PRO A 146 -9.60 10.34 -2.21
CA PRO A 146 -8.29 10.96 -2.13
C PRO A 146 -8.30 12.36 -2.76
N GLY A 147 -7.72 13.33 -2.05
CA GLY A 147 -7.72 14.74 -2.45
C GLY A 147 -8.84 15.58 -1.84
N THR A 148 -9.97 14.99 -1.43
CA THR A 148 -11.06 15.70 -0.75
C THR A 148 -11.20 15.28 0.72
N THR A 149 -10.93 14.03 1.04
CA THR A 149 -10.94 13.51 2.40
C THR A 149 -9.52 13.10 2.83
N PRO A 150 -9.18 13.23 4.11
CA PRO A 150 -7.88 12.76 4.60
C PRO A 150 -7.85 11.23 4.70
N ALA A 151 -6.69 10.64 4.45
CA ALA A 151 -6.48 9.23 4.72
C ALA A 151 -6.72 8.91 6.21
N LYS A 152 -7.23 7.74 6.50
CA LYS A 152 -7.52 7.28 7.88
C LYS A 152 -6.37 6.52 8.51
N GLN A 153 -5.61 5.80 7.67
CA GLN A 153 -4.55 4.92 8.14
C GLN A 153 -3.26 5.17 7.35
N LEU A 154 -2.14 4.94 8.03
CA LEU A 154 -0.81 4.85 7.47
C LEU A 154 -0.35 3.40 7.59
N ILE A 155 0.15 2.84 6.50
CA ILE A 155 0.64 1.48 6.45
C ILE A 155 2.17 1.49 6.44
N TYR A 156 2.77 0.82 7.40
CA TYR A 156 4.18 0.50 7.42
C TYR A 156 4.35 -0.93 6.93
N VAL A 157 5.10 -1.11 5.84
CA VAL A 157 5.26 -2.43 5.21
C VAL A 157 6.49 -3.12 5.78
N LEU A 158 6.30 -4.35 6.26
CA LEU A 158 7.35 -5.20 6.80
C LEU A 158 7.41 -6.51 5.99
N LYS A 159 8.60 -7.03 5.83
CA LYS A 159 8.82 -8.38 5.31
C LYS A 159 9.19 -9.28 6.49
N GLU A 160 8.64 -10.49 6.52
CA GLU A 160 8.99 -11.51 7.51
C GLU A 160 10.52 -11.75 7.57
N GLY A 161 11.05 -11.87 8.78
CA GLY A 161 12.48 -12.03 9.02
C GLY A 161 13.29 -10.73 8.99
N VAL A 162 12.69 -9.58 8.67
CA VAL A 162 13.33 -8.26 8.76
C VAL A 162 13.00 -7.63 10.10
N SER A 163 14.02 -7.21 10.84
CA SER A 163 13.83 -6.54 12.13
C SER A 163 13.56 -5.05 11.94
N ILE A 164 12.68 -4.48 12.75
CA ILE A 164 12.54 -3.04 12.93
C ILE A 164 13.29 -2.64 14.21
N THR A 165 14.02 -1.54 14.15
CA THR A 165 14.67 -0.98 15.34
C THR A 165 13.68 -0.18 16.19
N LEU A 166 13.95 -0.02 17.50
CA LEU A 166 13.12 0.83 18.36
C LEU A 166 13.09 2.29 17.88
N ASP A 167 14.19 2.80 17.37
CA ASP A 167 14.28 4.16 16.82
C ASP A 167 13.39 4.33 15.57
N GLU A 168 13.32 3.33 14.70
CA GLU A 168 12.39 3.32 13.56
C GLU A 168 10.93 3.22 14.01
N LEU A 169 10.66 2.35 14.99
CA LEU A 169 9.33 2.19 15.56
C LEU A 169 8.82 3.51 16.17
N ASP A 170 9.66 4.19 16.97
CA ASP A 170 9.33 5.49 17.55
C ASP A 170 9.06 6.53 16.47
N LYS A 171 9.93 6.63 15.45
CA LYS A 171 9.74 7.57 14.34
C LYS A 171 8.43 7.38 13.60
N VAL A 172 8.05 6.12 13.28
CA VAL A 172 6.82 5.86 12.53
C VAL A 172 5.58 6.07 13.39
N THR A 173 5.64 5.76 14.70
CA THR A 173 4.54 6.01 15.64
C THR A 173 4.33 7.50 15.88
N GLU A 174 5.39 8.27 16.06
CA GLU A 174 5.34 9.73 16.15
C GLU A 174 4.77 10.36 14.88
N ALA A 175 5.23 9.94 13.70
CA ALA A 175 4.73 10.44 12.42
C ALA A 175 3.23 10.17 12.25
N ALA A 176 2.76 8.98 12.61
CA ALA A 176 1.35 8.62 12.55
C ALA A 176 0.52 9.45 13.54
N SER A 177 1.02 9.63 14.78
CA SER A 177 0.39 10.44 15.81
C SER A 177 0.29 11.90 15.38
N ALA A 178 1.38 12.50 14.91
CA ALA A 178 1.41 13.88 14.41
C ALA A 178 0.43 14.07 13.23
N ALA A 179 0.31 13.09 12.35
CA ALA A 179 -0.64 13.10 11.26
C ALA A 179 -2.10 12.80 11.70
N ARG A 180 -2.33 12.45 12.98
CA ARG A 180 -3.62 12.01 13.53
C ARG A 180 -4.22 10.85 12.73
N LYS A 181 -3.42 9.84 12.42
CA LYS A 181 -3.81 8.66 11.64
C LYS A 181 -3.51 7.38 12.41
N LYS A 182 -4.30 6.36 12.19
CA LYS A 182 -4.02 5.02 12.74
C LYS A 182 -2.78 4.45 12.03
N LEU A 183 -1.84 3.91 12.80
CA LEU A 183 -0.70 3.17 12.26
C LEU A 183 -1.05 1.69 12.17
N VAL A 184 -0.79 1.10 11.02
CA VAL A 184 -0.99 -0.32 10.77
C VAL A 184 0.29 -0.87 10.16
N PHE A 185 0.78 -1.97 10.72
CA PHE A 185 1.87 -2.73 10.13
C PHE A 185 1.28 -3.80 9.21
N ALA A 186 1.76 -3.84 7.98
CA ALA A 186 1.46 -4.88 7.01
C ALA A 186 2.68 -5.80 6.92
N LEU A 187 2.58 -6.98 7.48
CA LEU A 187 3.63 -8.01 7.45
C LEU A 187 3.39 -8.95 6.28
N VAL A 188 4.33 -9.01 5.37
CA VAL A 188 4.33 -9.95 4.24
C VAL A 188 5.20 -11.15 4.59
N ASP A 189 4.60 -12.32 4.61
CA ASP A 189 5.29 -13.57 4.91
C ASP A 189 6.07 -14.13 3.69
N GLN A 190 6.71 -15.28 3.88
CA GLN A 190 7.50 -15.96 2.84
C GLN A 190 6.63 -16.48 1.68
N ASN A 191 5.34 -16.71 1.91
CA ASN A 191 4.38 -17.16 0.89
C ASN A 191 3.76 -15.99 0.12
N GLY A 192 3.99 -14.74 0.58
CA GLY A 192 3.40 -13.53 0.02
C GLY A 192 2.01 -13.22 0.57
N GLU A 193 1.63 -13.83 1.69
CA GLU A 193 0.42 -13.49 2.43
C GLU A 193 0.64 -12.23 3.28
N VAL A 194 -0.40 -11.41 3.40
CA VAL A 194 -0.31 -10.13 4.09
C VAL A 194 -1.14 -10.18 5.37
N ASN A 195 -0.47 -9.98 6.50
CA ASN A 195 -1.09 -9.88 7.81
C ASN A 195 -1.01 -8.45 8.33
N TYR A 196 -2.08 -7.95 8.94
CA TYR A 196 -2.16 -6.58 9.43
C TYR A 196 -2.22 -6.52 10.94
N TYR A 197 -1.44 -5.58 11.51
CA TYR A 197 -1.37 -5.35 12.95
C TYR A 197 -1.57 -3.87 13.24
N ARG A 198 -2.52 -3.54 14.12
CA ARG A 198 -2.68 -2.17 14.60
C ARG A 198 -1.59 -1.87 15.63
N VAL A 199 -0.89 -0.77 15.42
CA VAL A 199 0.15 -0.30 16.35
C VAL A 199 -0.31 0.96 17.06
N SER A 200 -0.23 0.95 18.39
CA SER A 200 -0.52 2.11 19.23
C SER A 200 0.56 2.29 20.27
N GLN A 201 0.89 3.54 20.57
CA GLN A 201 1.79 3.86 21.66
C GLN A 201 1.07 3.60 22.98
N THR A 202 1.58 2.66 23.78
CA THR A 202 1.13 2.46 25.16
C THR A 202 2.11 3.21 26.07
N VAL A 203 1.63 4.23 26.76
CA VAL A 203 2.40 4.87 27.81
C VAL A 203 2.44 3.89 28.98
N LEU A 204 3.59 3.30 29.25
CA LEU A 204 3.83 2.55 30.49
C LEU A 204 3.95 3.57 31.63
N GLU A 205 2.86 3.81 32.32
CA GLU A 205 2.93 4.52 33.60
C GLU A 205 3.72 3.68 34.59
N ASN A 206 4.91 4.18 34.95
CA ASN A 206 5.70 3.58 35.98
C ASN A 206 4.97 3.83 37.33
N ARG A 207 4.18 2.86 37.79
CA ARG A 207 3.70 2.83 39.16
C ARG A 207 4.90 2.54 40.06
N SER A 208 5.72 3.53 40.28
CA SER A 208 6.61 3.53 41.43
C SER A 208 5.72 3.57 42.67
N GLY A 209 5.64 2.43 43.35
CA GLY A 209 4.88 2.25 44.54
C GLY A 209 5.29 3.27 45.59
N GLU A 210 4.31 3.99 46.08
CA GLU A 210 4.36 4.54 47.42
C GLU A 210 4.42 3.35 48.37
N SER A 211 5.61 3.18 49.00
CA SER A 211 5.77 2.38 50.18
C SER A 211 5.91 3.37 51.30
N GLU A 212 4.87 3.56 52.10
CA GLU A 212 4.96 3.91 53.51
C GLU A 212 5.09 2.64 54.35
#